data_aed443cbeecd0b6479c10a37fc47969e
#
_entry.id   aed443cbeecd0b6479c10a37fc47969e
#
_cell.length_a   1.000
_cell.length_b   1.000
_cell.length_c   1.000
_cell.angle_alpha   90.00
_cell.angle_beta   90.00
_cell.angle_gamma   90.00
#
_symmetry.space_group_name_H-M   'P 1'
#
loop_
_entity.id
_entity.type
_entity.pdbx_description
1 polymer ?
#
loop_
_entity_poly.entity_id
_entity_poly.type
_entity_poly.pdbx_seq_one_letter_code
_entity_poly.pdbx_strand_id
1 'polypeptide(L)'
;MTDIAGDLHNSATVYPERVPAIDRLAPSVRPSQRAVMRQKWRDLLFVHWPIRPEAVRPLVPPQVELDLFDGKAYVGLVPFTMTGVRPVGLPAVPGVSSFHETNVRTYVRLANCDPGVWFFNLEAASAIAVRLARRLFYLPYHYARMFLEHEPTSQANEPTSILYAGTRHWPGPLPASYAIRAQPSGPIQPAASGSLEHFLVERYILFTIRNKLLYQGRVHHTPYPLQPARVLSLDETLLDAAGIDRPETPPLAHFASGVNVDVFPLRRV
;
A
#
# COMPACT_ATOMS: atom_id res chain seq x y z
N MET A 1 -77.26 -3.60 13.07
CA MET A 1 -76.38 -4.37 12.20
C MET A 1 -75.42 -3.38 11.61
N THR A 2 -74.27 -3.23 12.18
CA THR A 2 -73.21 -2.32 11.72
C THR A 2 -71.91 -3.14 11.70
N ASP A 3 -71.49 -3.39 10.48
CA ASP A 3 -70.33 -4.15 10.12
C ASP A 3 -69.05 -3.28 10.35
N ILE A 4 -68.12 -3.74 11.18
CA ILE A 4 -66.82 -3.10 11.39
C ILE A 4 -65.80 -3.96 10.71
N ALA A 5 -65.40 -3.59 9.47
CA ALA A 5 -64.27 -4.16 8.77
C ALA A 5 -62.96 -3.62 9.40
N GLY A 6 -62.19 -4.49 10.04
CA GLY A 6 -60.90 -4.17 10.60
C GLY A 6 -59.85 -4.04 9.52
N ASP A 7 -59.21 -2.91 9.46
CA ASP A 7 -58.09 -2.58 8.59
C ASP A 7 -56.80 -3.27 9.11
N LEU A 8 -56.38 -4.34 8.48
CA LEU A 8 -55.12 -5.00 8.77
C LEU A 8 -53.95 -4.22 8.11
N HIS A 9 -53.33 -3.33 8.89
CA HIS A 9 -52.06 -2.69 8.51
C HIS A 9 -50.97 -3.78 8.37
N ASN A 10 -50.66 -4.12 7.14
CA ASN A 10 -49.51 -4.96 6.79
C ASN A 10 -48.24 -4.13 6.87
N SER A 11 -47.63 -4.07 8.06
CA SER A 11 -46.33 -3.47 8.25
C SER A 11 -45.24 -4.42 7.69
N ALA A 12 -44.89 -4.24 6.42
CA ALA A 12 -43.73 -4.92 5.82
C ALA A 12 -42.46 -4.47 6.59
N THR A 13 -41.92 -5.38 7.38
CA THR A 13 -40.62 -5.20 8.03
C THR A 13 -39.56 -5.12 6.94
N VAL A 14 -39.10 -3.92 6.63
CA VAL A 14 -37.95 -3.69 5.74
C VAL A 14 -36.71 -4.19 6.48
N TYR A 15 -36.24 -5.37 6.18
CA TYR A 15 -34.93 -5.83 6.62
C TYR A 15 -33.88 -4.95 5.95
N PRO A 16 -32.92 -4.37 6.72
CA PRO A 16 -31.84 -3.62 6.10
C PRO A 16 -31.07 -4.55 5.15
N GLU A 17 -30.96 -4.16 3.90
CA GLU A 17 -30.17 -4.87 2.90
C GLU A 17 -28.78 -5.11 3.47
N ARG A 18 -28.37 -6.36 3.65
CA ARG A 18 -27.01 -6.69 4.12
C ARG A 18 -26.04 -6.22 3.06
N VAL A 19 -25.31 -5.14 3.34
CA VAL A 19 -24.18 -4.73 2.53
C VAL A 19 -23.24 -5.94 2.40
N PRO A 20 -23.00 -6.44 1.18
CA PRO A 20 -22.16 -7.61 1.00
C PRO A 20 -20.77 -7.38 1.59
N ALA A 21 -20.24 -8.38 2.26
CA ALA A 21 -18.88 -8.31 2.81
C ALA A 21 -17.87 -8.11 1.67
N ILE A 22 -16.89 -7.22 1.88
CA ILE A 22 -15.85 -6.94 0.88
C ILE A 22 -15.02 -8.20 0.65
N ASP A 23 -14.99 -8.68 -0.59
CA ASP A 23 -14.12 -9.78 -0.98
C ASP A 23 -12.68 -9.26 -1.16
N ARG A 24 -11.83 -9.51 -0.17
CA ARG A 24 -10.42 -9.13 -0.19
C ARG A 24 -9.51 -10.14 -0.89
N LEU A 25 -10.06 -11.30 -1.28
CA LEU A 25 -9.32 -12.33 -1.99
C LEU A 25 -9.45 -12.20 -3.51
N ALA A 26 -10.61 -11.75 -4.01
CA ALA A 26 -10.81 -11.58 -5.45
C ALA A 26 -9.72 -10.75 -6.16
N PRO A 27 -9.18 -9.65 -5.58
CA PRO A 27 -8.11 -8.91 -6.22
C PRO A 27 -6.79 -9.66 -6.37
N SER A 28 -6.53 -10.71 -5.57
CA SER A 28 -5.32 -11.54 -5.67
C SER A 28 -5.31 -12.45 -6.88
N VAL A 29 -6.48 -12.70 -7.49
CA VAL A 29 -6.58 -13.50 -8.71
C VAL A 29 -5.91 -12.73 -9.86
N ARG A 30 -5.01 -13.44 -10.57
CA ARG A 30 -4.30 -12.83 -11.69
C ARG A 30 -5.27 -12.37 -12.78
N PRO A 31 -5.22 -11.09 -13.23
CA PRO A 31 -6.04 -10.61 -14.32
C PRO A 31 -5.80 -11.39 -15.63
N SER A 32 -6.87 -11.63 -16.40
CA SER A 32 -6.77 -12.25 -17.72
C SER A 32 -6.07 -11.38 -18.77
N GLN A 33 -5.96 -10.08 -18.50
CA GLN A 33 -5.26 -9.12 -19.36
C GLN A 33 -3.76 -9.43 -19.42
N ARG A 34 -3.09 -8.95 -20.48
CA ARG A 34 -1.63 -9.02 -20.57
C ARG A 34 -0.99 -7.97 -19.66
N ALA A 35 -0.01 -8.39 -18.90
CA ALA A 35 0.83 -7.46 -18.14
C ALA A 35 1.58 -6.53 -19.11
N VAL A 36 1.80 -5.29 -18.69
CA VAL A 36 2.57 -4.28 -19.46
C VAL A 36 3.99 -4.14 -18.95
N MET A 37 4.22 -4.50 -17.68
CA MET A 37 5.53 -4.37 -17.04
C MET A 37 5.77 -5.53 -16.08
N ARG A 38 7.03 -5.90 -15.88
CA ARG A 38 7.50 -6.83 -14.84
C ARG A 38 8.47 -6.15 -13.92
N GLN A 39 8.36 -6.50 -12.64
CA GLN A 39 9.19 -5.97 -11.56
C GLN A 39 9.51 -7.11 -10.59
N LYS A 40 10.54 -6.92 -9.78
CA LYS A 40 10.80 -7.74 -8.59
C LYS A 40 10.90 -6.79 -7.41
N TRP A 41 10.09 -7.01 -6.39
CA TRP A 41 10.17 -6.27 -5.14
C TRP A 41 10.96 -7.08 -4.14
N ARG A 42 11.91 -6.46 -3.47
CA ARG A 42 12.84 -7.11 -2.53
C ARG A 42 12.98 -6.28 -1.27
N ASP A 43 13.25 -6.96 -0.17
CA ASP A 43 13.51 -6.33 1.12
C ASP A 43 12.40 -5.35 1.51
N LEU A 44 11.13 -5.82 1.49
CA LEU A 44 9.99 -4.97 1.81
C LEU A 44 9.82 -4.90 3.34
N LEU A 45 9.92 -3.69 3.88
CA LEU A 45 9.54 -3.41 5.25
C LEU A 45 8.18 -2.71 5.25
N PHE A 46 7.22 -3.27 5.94
CA PHE A 46 5.88 -2.72 6.10
C PHE A 46 5.77 -2.13 7.50
N VAL A 47 5.65 -0.82 7.63
CA VAL A 47 5.50 -0.11 8.90
C VAL A 47 4.13 0.56 8.91
N HIS A 48 3.27 0.25 9.88
CA HIS A 48 1.87 0.68 9.88
C HIS A 48 1.44 1.25 11.22
N TRP A 49 0.58 2.25 11.15
CA TRP A 49 -0.09 2.83 12.32
C TRP A 49 -1.60 2.83 12.12
N PRO A 50 -2.36 2.45 13.14
CA PRO A 50 -3.78 2.77 13.18
C PRO A 50 -3.95 4.28 13.33
N ILE A 51 -4.91 4.84 12.60
CA ILE A 51 -5.22 6.27 12.62
C ILE A 51 -6.74 6.46 12.61
N ARG A 52 -7.21 7.57 13.16
CA ARG A 52 -8.64 7.90 13.11
C ARG A 52 -9.07 8.17 11.66
N PRO A 53 -10.19 7.59 11.19
CA PRO A 53 -10.67 7.79 9.82
C PRO A 53 -10.84 9.27 9.45
N GLU A 54 -11.27 10.10 10.39
CA GLU A 54 -11.52 11.53 10.20
C GLU A 54 -10.23 12.30 9.88
N ALA A 55 -9.08 11.84 10.38
CA ALA A 55 -7.79 12.47 10.09
C ALA A 55 -7.29 12.19 8.66
N VAL A 56 -7.67 11.05 8.08
CA VAL A 56 -7.20 10.62 6.75
C VAL A 56 -8.22 10.94 5.66
N ARG A 57 -9.52 10.92 5.98
CA ARG A 57 -10.58 11.12 5.00
C ARG A 57 -10.44 12.39 4.13
N PRO A 58 -10.06 13.56 4.68
CA PRO A 58 -9.88 14.78 3.88
C PRO A 58 -8.73 14.70 2.87
N LEU A 59 -7.75 13.81 3.10
CA LEU A 59 -6.57 13.63 2.26
C LEU A 59 -6.78 12.62 1.11
N VAL A 60 -7.92 11.93 1.13
CA VAL A 60 -8.29 10.92 0.13
C VAL A 60 -9.42 11.45 -0.74
N PRO A 61 -9.36 11.25 -2.07
CA PRO A 61 -10.38 11.78 -2.96
C PRO A 61 -11.78 11.23 -2.68
N PRO A 62 -12.84 12.02 -2.95
CA PRO A 62 -14.22 11.62 -2.64
C PRO A 62 -14.72 10.42 -3.47
N GLN A 63 -14.05 10.10 -4.58
CA GLN A 63 -14.42 8.98 -5.47
C GLN A 63 -14.11 7.60 -4.88
N VAL A 64 -13.31 7.51 -3.82
CA VAL A 64 -13.03 6.27 -3.10
C VAL A 64 -13.37 6.42 -1.62
N GLU A 65 -13.75 5.33 -0.99
CA GLU A 65 -14.01 5.25 0.44
C GLU A 65 -12.76 4.76 1.18
N LEU A 66 -12.63 5.11 2.46
CA LEU A 66 -11.62 4.44 3.31
C LEU A 66 -12.01 2.98 3.50
N ASP A 67 -11.04 2.09 3.33
CA ASP A 67 -11.17 0.69 3.72
C ASP A 67 -10.67 0.56 5.17
N LEU A 68 -11.57 0.18 6.06
CA LEU A 68 -11.32 0.12 7.50
C LEU A 68 -11.16 -1.35 7.95
N PHE A 69 -10.33 -1.56 8.95
CA PHE A 69 -10.23 -2.81 9.68
C PHE A 69 -10.63 -2.56 11.14
N ASP A 70 -11.66 -3.24 11.60
CA ASP A 70 -12.24 -3.07 12.94
C ASP A 70 -12.52 -1.58 13.27
N GLY A 71 -13.10 -0.85 12.29
CA GLY A 71 -13.45 0.57 12.44
C GLY A 71 -12.27 1.55 12.39
N LYS A 72 -11.04 1.08 12.22
CA LYS A 72 -9.82 1.90 12.16
C LYS A 72 -9.31 2.05 10.72
N ALA A 73 -8.86 3.24 10.38
CA ALA A 73 -8.02 3.45 9.20
C ALA A 73 -6.54 3.13 9.55
N TYR A 74 -5.74 2.92 8.54
CA TYR A 74 -4.30 2.68 8.69
C TYR A 74 -3.51 3.52 7.70
N VAL A 75 -2.35 3.99 8.13
CA VAL A 75 -1.33 4.54 7.25
C VAL A 75 -0.11 3.62 7.25
N GLY A 76 0.51 3.48 6.10
CA GLY A 76 1.68 2.62 5.93
C GLY A 76 2.85 3.40 5.35
N LEU A 77 4.04 3.16 5.87
CA LEU A 77 5.33 3.57 5.34
C LEU A 77 6.07 2.31 4.90
N VAL A 78 6.33 2.18 3.60
CA VAL A 78 6.83 0.93 3.02
C VAL A 78 8.06 1.17 2.16
N PRO A 79 9.28 1.08 2.74
CA PRO A 79 10.52 1.05 1.97
C PRO A 79 10.79 -0.35 1.41
N PHE A 80 11.33 -0.42 0.19
CA PHE A 80 11.72 -1.65 -0.48
C PHE A 80 12.65 -1.36 -1.67
N THR A 81 13.14 -2.42 -2.30
CA THR A 81 13.96 -2.33 -3.50
C THR A 81 13.21 -2.91 -4.70
N MET A 82 13.11 -2.14 -5.78
CA MET A 82 12.71 -2.64 -7.08
C MET A 82 13.92 -3.12 -7.87
N THR A 83 13.83 -4.29 -8.47
CA THR A 83 14.84 -4.81 -9.38
C THR A 83 14.22 -5.35 -10.66
N GLY A 84 14.96 -5.25 -11.78
CA GLY A 84 14.52 -5.78 -13.07
C GLY A 84 13.24 -5.16 -13.61
N VAL A 85 12.97 -3.88 -13.28
CA VAL A 85 11.83 -3.10 -13.80
C VAL A 85 11.96 -2.98 -15.31
N ARG A 86 11.00 -3.51 -16.05
CA ARG A 86 11.03 -3.50 -17.52
C ARG A 86 9.65 -3.66 -18.14
N PRO A 87 9.38 -3.09 -19.31
CA PRO A 87 8.24 -3.46 -20.13
C PRO A 87 8.29 -4.96 -20.49
N VAL A 88 7.13 -5.58 -20.65
CA VAL A 88 7.06 -6.98 -21.10
C VAL A 88 7.67 -7.11 -22.51
N GLY A 89 8.52 -8.10 -22.69
CA GLY A 89 9.22 -8.33 -23.97
C GLY A 89 10.56 -7.60 -24.13
N LEU A 90 10.88 -6.68 -23.19
CA LEU A 90 12.18 -5.98 -23.22
C LEU A 90 13.11 -6.48 -22.09
N PRO A 91 14.43 -6.41 -22.29
CA PRO A 91 15.41 -6.71 -21.23
C PRO A 91 15.40 -5.61 -20.16
N ALA A 92 15.86 -5.96 -18.96
CA ALA A 92 16.18 -4.98 -17.93
C ALA A 92 17.45 -4.20 -18.31
N VAL A 93 17.46 -2.89 -18.04
CA VAL A 93 18.60 -2.02 -18.33
C VAL A 93 19.41 -1.82 -17.05
N PRO A 94 20.70 -2.21 -17.02
CA PRO A 94 21.56 -1.97 -15.86
C PRO A 94 21.60 -0.49 -15.46
N GLY A 95 21.59 -0.21 -14.15
CA GLY A 95 21.59 1.17 -13.60
C GLY A 95 20.25 1.93 -13.71
N VAL A 96 19.28 1.42 -14.48
CA VAL A 96 17.97 2.06 -14.66
C VAL A 96 16.84 1.21 -14.08
N SER A 97 16.93 -0.10 -14.28
CA SER A 97 15.88 -1.06 -13.90
C SER A 97 15.93 -1.52 -12.45
N SER A 98 16.83 -0.98 -11.64
CA SER A 98 16.97 -1.31 -10.22
C SER A 98 17.17 -0.04 -9.41
N PHE A 99 16.32 0.19 -8.41
CA PHE A 99 16.35 1.34 -7.53
C PHE A 99 15.52 1.09 -6.26
N HIS A 100 15.79 1.86 -5.22
CA HIS A 100 14.98 1.83 -3.99
C HIS A 100 13.73 2.68 -4.16
N GLU A 101 12.66 2.26 -3.49
CA GLU A 101 11.40 2.98 -3.40
C GLU A 101 10.89 2.98 -1.95
N THR A 102 10.20 4.05 -1.58
CA THR A 102 9.44 4.11 -0.32
C THR A 102 8.12 4.80 -0.60
N ASN A 103 7.02 4.24 -0.14
CA ASN A 103 5.72 4.87 -0.28
C ASN A 103 5.06 5.14 1.08
N VAL A 104 4.28 6.23 1.11
CA VAL A 104 3.31 6.50 2.17
C VAL A 104 1.93 6.27 1.58
N ARG A 105 1.17 5.36 2.20
CA ARG A 105 -0.11 4.90 1.69
C ARG A 105 -1.18 4.77 2.75
N THR A 106 -2.43 4.79 2.30
CA THR A 106 -3.58 4.36 3.08
C THR A 106 -4.42 3.36 2.29
N TYR A 107 -5.42 2.80 2.93
CA TYR A 107 -6.27 1.74 2.40
C TYR A 107 -7.61 2.33 2.00
N VAL A 108 -8.00 2.06 0.77
CA VAL A 108 -9.23 2.57 0.18
C VAL A 108 -9.96 1.48 -0.59
N ARG A 109 -11.21 1.73 -0.92
CA ARG A 109 -12.03 0.85 -1.74
C ARG A 109 -12.91 1.64 -2.67
N LEU A 110 -13.32 1.03 -3.76
CA LEU A 110 -14.33 1.60 -4.65
C LEU A 110 -15.71 1.08 -4.24
N ALA A 111 -16.54 1.95 -3.70
CA ALA A 111 -17.85 1.57 -3.16
C ALA A 111 -17.76 0.30 -2.28
N ASN A 112 -18.50 -0.75 -2.60
CA ASN A 112 -18.49 -2.01 -1.84
C ASN A 112 -17.57 -3.09 -2.42
N CYS A 113 -16.63 -2.72 -3.28
CA CYS A 113 -15.73 -3.65 -3.96
C CYS A 113 -14.31 -3.09 -4.10
N ASP A 114 -13.42 -3.87 -4.73
CA ASP A 114 -12.08 -3.47 -5.13
C ASP A 114 -11.24 -2.79 -4.02
N PRO A 115 -10.93 -3.51 -2.91
CA PRO A 115 -10.04 -3.00 -1.89
C PRO A 115 -8.64 -2.76 -2.46
N GLY A 116 -8.11 -1.58 -2.26
CA GLY A 116 -6.83 -1.15 -2.81
C GLY A 116 -6.09 -0.18 -1.92
N VAL A 117 -5.11 0.50 -2.48
CA VAL A 117 -4.32 1.52 -1.81
C VAL A 117 -4.44 2.88 -2.50
N TRP A 118 -4.31 3.93 -1.72
CA TRP A 118 -4.09 5.29 -2.14
C TRP A 118 -2.70 5.72 -1.67
N PHE A 119 -1.86 6.18 -2.60
CA PHE A 119 -0.54 6.69 -2.29
C PHE A 119 -0.59 8.20 -2.07
N PHE A 120 -0.09 8.66 -0.93
CA PHE A 120 0.12 10.07 -0.65
C PHE A 120 1.40 10.58 -1.29
N ASN A 121 2.46 9.79 -1.21
CA ASN A 121 3.73 10.03 -1.89
C ASN A 121 4.47 8.71 -2.15
N LEU A 122 5.38 8.73 -3.13
CA LEU A 122 6.29 7.64 -3.45
C LEU A 122 7.67 8.24 -3.71
N GLU A 123 8.64 7.90 -2.87
CA GLU A 123 10.04 8.26 -3.05
C GLU A 123 10.73 7.22 -3.90
N ALA A 124 11.50 7.61 -4.92
CA ALA A 124 12.27 6.66 -5.73
C ALA A 124 13.67 7.20 -6.05
N ALA A 125 14.66 6.31 -6.01
CA ALA A 125 16.05 6.63 -6.26
C ALA A 125 16.42 6.66 -7.76
N SER A 126 15.42 6.82 -8.65
CA SER A 126 15.60 6.91 -10.09
C SER A 126 14.84 8.10 -10.68
N ALA A 127 15.53 9.15 -11.06
CA ALA A 127 14.91 10.33 -11.66
C ALA A 127 14.17 10.03 -12.97
N ILE A 128 14.61 9.04 -13.73
CA ILE A 128 13.95 8.59 -14.96
C ILE A 128 12.64 7.88 -14.60
N ALA A 129 12.68 6.93 -13.66
CA ALA A 129 11.49 6.22 -13.21
C ALA A 129 10.44 7.18 -12.64
N VAL A 130 10.85 8.18 -11.84
CA VAL A 130 9.98 9.22 -11.30
C VAL A 130 9.25 9.97 -12.42
N ARG A 131 9.98 10.47 -13.44
CA ARG A 131 9.36 11.21 -14.56
C ARG A 131 8.37 10.35 -15.35
N LEU A 132 8.76 9.10 -15.63
CA LEU A 132 7.89 8.16 -16.36
C LEU A 132 6.64 7.79 -15.53
N ALA A 133 6.79 7.48 -14.26
CA ALA A 133 5.68 7.10 -13.40
C ALA A 133 4.67 8.25 -13.20
N ARG A 134 5.16 9.48 -13.00
CA ARG A 134 4.30 10.68 -12.94
C ARG A 134 3.51 10.90 -14.24
N ARG A 135 4.13 10.65 -15.39
CA ARG A 135 3.51 10.87 -16.70
C ARG A 135 2.56 9.74 -17.13
N LEU A 136 2.92 8.49 -16.86
CA LEU A 136 2.21 7.32 -17.38
C LEU A 136 1.22 6.72 -16.38
N PHE A 137 1.55 6.76 -15.08
CA PHE A 137 0.72 6.15 -14.03
C PHE A 137 0.04 7.21 -13.13
N TYR A 138 0.35 8.50 -13.33
CA TYR A 138 -0.27 9.63 -12.60
C TYR A 138 -0.10 9.53 -11.08
N LEU A 139 0.98 8.89 -10.64
CA LEU A 139 1.30 8.68 -9.24
C LEU A 139 2.19 9.82 -8.69
N PRO A 140 2.06 10.19 -7.41
CA PRO A 140 2.79 11.30 -6.79
C PRO A 140 4.24 10.88 -6.44
N TYR A 141 5.02 10.53 -7.47
CA TYR A 141 6.43 10.15 -7.28
C TYR A 141 7.33 11.35 -7.05
N HIS A 142 8.32 11.16 -6.19
CA HIS A 142 9.37 12.12 -5.87
C HIS A 142 10.73 11.45 -6.08
N TYR A 143 11.69 12.22 -6.61
CA TYR A 143 13.07 11.76 -6.68
C TYR A 143 13.73 11.94 -5.31
N ALA A 144 14.33 10.89 -4.81
CA ALA A 144 15.02 10.86 -3.52
C ALA A 144 16.41 10.20 -3.65
N ARG A 145 17.36 10.65 -2.83
CA ARG A 145 18.57 9.86 -2.59
C ARG A 145 18.24 8.85 -1.52
N MET A 146 18.46 7.56 -1.82
CA MET A 146 18.04 6.47 -0.94
C MET A 146 19.14 5.41 -0.86
N PHE A 147 19.19 4.71 0.25
CA PHE A 147 20.03 3.52 0.41
C PHE A 147 19.35 2.50 1.31
N LEU A 148 19.80 1.27 1.17
CA LEU A 148 19.43 0.13 2.00
C LEU A 148 20.71 -0.63 2.32
N GLU A 149 20.89 -0.94 3.59
CA GLU A 149 22.07 -1.65 4.08
C GLU A 149 21.65 -2.78 5.02
N HIS A 150 22.19 -3.97 4.78
CA HIS A 150 22.08 -5.10 5.68
C HIS A 150 23.23 -5.03 6.67
N GLU A 151 22.91 -4.75 7.92
CA GLU A 151 23.90 -4.59 8.99
C GLU A 151 24.13 -5.94 9.68
N PRO A 152 25.33 -6.52 9.61
CA PRO A 152 25.64 -7.75 10.31
C PRO A 152 25.52 -7.53 11.82
N THR A 153 24.91 -8.51 12.52
CA THR A 153 24.88 -8.47 13.98
C THR A 153 26.21 -8.97 14.55
N SER A 154 26.62 -8.41 15.67
CA SER A 154 27.81 -8.84 16.41
C SER A 154 27.63 -10.19 17.11
N GLN A 155 26.41 -10.71 17.19
CA GLN A 155 26.06 -11.97 17.83
C GLN A 155 25.66 -13.02 16.81
N ALA A 156 26.28 -14.18 16.84
CA ALA A 156 26.14 -15.25 15.84
C ALA A 156 24.71 -15.81 15.65
N ASN A 157 23.78 -15.52 16.55
CA ASN A 157 22.40 -16.04 16.54
C ASN A 157 21.33 -14.93 16.39
N GLU A 158 21.69 -13.68 16.24
CA GLU A 158 20.72 -12.62 16.01
C GLU A 158 20.47 -12.40 14.50
N PRO A 159 19.22 -12.20 14.08
CA PRO A 159 18.92 -11.88 12.69
C PRO A 159 19.54 -10.53 12.31
N THR A 160 20.01 -10.44 11.08
CA THR A 160 20.57 -9.22 10.49
C THR A 160 19.56 -8.07 10.56
N SER A 161 19.98 -6.90 11.04
CA SER A 161 19.18 -5.70 10.93
C SER A 161 19.32 -5.06 9.54
N ILE A 162 18.31 -4.31 9.15
CA ILE A 162 18.27 -3.64 7.86
C ILE A 162 18.02 -2.15 8.12
N LEU A 163 18.90 -1.32 7.58
CA LEU A 163 18.75 0.13 7.59
C LEU A 163 18.20 0.58 6.23
N TYR A 164 17.08 1.27 6.27
CA TYR A 164 16.49 1.97 5.13
C TYR A 164 16.59 3.46 5.37
N ALA A 165 17.09 4.22 4.42
CA ALA A 165 17.09 5.66 4.53
C ALA A 165 16.89 6.35 3.19
N GLY A 166 16.31 7.56 3.24
CA GLY A 166 16.08 8.37 2.07
C GLY A 166 15.85 9.83 2.40
N THR A 167 16.22 10.70 1.44
CA THR A 167 15.96 12.13 1.50
C THR A 167 15.42 12.58 0.15
N ARG A 168 14.24 13.19 0.15
CA ARG A 168 13.60 13.74 -1.04
C ARG A 168 14.41 14.92 -1.59
N HIS A 169 14.53 14.97 -2.90
CA HIS A 169 15.17 16.10 -3.59
C HIS A 169 14.17 16.87 -4.45
N TRP A 170 13.22 16.20 -5.09
CA TRP A 170 12.31 16.84 -6.05
C TRP A 170 11.12 15.94 -6.43
N PRO A 171 9.93 16.51 -6.67
CA PRO A 171 9.49 17.84 -6.21
C PRO A 171 9.20 17.87 -4.72
N GLY A 172 8.98 19.08 -4.16
CA GLY A 172 8.54 19.24 -2.78
C GLY A 172 7.16 18.63 -2.48
N PRO A 173 6.67 18.75 -1.23
CA PRO A 173 7.23 19.59 -0.17
C PRO A 173 8.52 19.05 0.47
N LEU A 174 9.29 19.94 1.10
CA LEU A 174 10.51 19.66 1.83
C LEU A 174 10.45 20.34 3.21
N PRO A 175 11.11 19.80 4.26
CA PRO A 175 11.91 18.56 4.24
C PRO A 175 11.05 17.32 4.12
N ALA A 176 11.61 16.24 3.57
CA ALA A 176 10.99 14.93 3.54
C ALA A 176 12.10 13.86 3.51
N SER A 177 12.28 13.17 4.62
CA SER A 177 13.34 12.18 4.82
C SER A 177 12.89 11.07 5.75
N TYR A 178 13.63 9.98 5.74
CA TYR A 178 13.44 8.90 6.72
C TYR A 178 14.74 8.12 6.92
N ALA A 179 14.87 7.55 8.12
CA ALA A 179 15.84 6.53 8.48
C ALA A 179 15.15 5.52 9.41
N ILE A 180 15.07 4.27 8.95
CA ILE A 180 14.40 3.19 9.67
C ILE A 180 15.37 2.04 9.80
N ARG A 181 15.69 1.64 11.04
CA ARG A 181 16.39 0.40 11.32
C ARG A 181 15.40 -0.62 11.83
N ALA A 182 15.31 -1.77 11.17
CA ALA A 182 14.40 -2.84 11.53
C ALA A 182 15.10 -4.19 11.50
N GLN A 183 14.60 -5.11 12.31
CA GLN A 183 15.10 -6.46 12.42
C GLN A 183 13.94 -7.44 12.17
N PRO A 184 14.00 -8.23 11.08
CA PRO A 184 13.05 -9.32 10.87
C PRO A 184 13.13 -10.33 12.01
N SER A 185 12.00 -10.90 12.42
CA SER A 185 11.91 -11.81 13.56
C SER A 185 10.81 -12.86 13.35
N GLY A 186 10.92 -13.98 14.05
CA GLY A 186 9.90 -15.02 13.99
C GLY A 186 9.82 -15.80 12.67
N PRO A 187 8.80 -16.67 12.53
CA PRO A 187 8.66 -17.53 11.36
C PRO A 187 8.17 -16.78 10.12
N ILE A 188 8.62 -17.22 8.95
CA ILE A 188 8.14 -16.73 7.65
C ILE A 188 6.88 -17.51 7.29
N GLN A 189 5.77 -16.82 7.08
CA GLN A 189 4.51 -17.42 6.65
C GLN A 189 3.63 -16.40 5.93
N PRO A 190 2.79 -16.81 4.96
CA PRO A 190 1.80 -15.91 4.38
C PRO A 190 0.83 -15.40 5.43
N ALA A 191 0.36 -14.18 5.27
CA ALA A 191 -0.67 -13.62 6.15
C ALA A 191 -1.98 -14.42 6.03
N ALA A 192 -2.56 -14.78 7.16
CA ALA A 192 -3.83 -15.50 7.19
C ALA A 192 -4.96 -14.64 6.62
N SER A 193 -5.79 -15.23 5.75
CA SER A 193 -6.95 -14.52 5.20
C SER A 193 -7.86 -13.98 6.31
N GLY A 194 -8.26 -12.73 6.21
CA GLY A 194 -9.09 -12.04 7.21
C GLY A 194 -8.33 -11.47 8.39
N SER A 195 -7.03 -11.74 8.54
CA SER A 195 -6.19 -11.11 9.58
C SER A 195 -5.88 -9.64 9.26
N LEU A 196 -5.42 -8.93 10.26
CA LEU A 196 -4.95 -7.54 10.09
C LEU A 196 -3.72 -7.49 9.17
N GLU A 197 -2.81 -8.45 9.29
CA GLU A 197 -1.62 -8.55 8.44
C GLU A 197 -2.03 -8.69 6.97
N HIS A 198 -2.98 -9.59 6.66
CA HIS A 198 -3.51 -9.75 5.32
C HIS A 198 -4.13 -8.44 4.81
N PHE A 199 -4.92 -7.76 5.64
CA PHE A 199 -5.50 -6.47 5.30
C PHE A 199 -4.42 -5.43 4.98
N LEU A 200 -3.31 -5.39 5.71
CA LEU A 200 -2.25 -4.40 5.57
C LEU A 200 -1.32 -4.66 4.39
N VAL A 201 -1.01 -5.93 4.07
CA VAL A 201 0.04 -6.23 3.10
C VAL A 201 -0.48 -6.76 1.77
N GLU A 202 -1.57 -7.54 1.75
CA GLU A 202 -2.08 -8.17 0.53
C GLU A 202 -2.98 -7.21 -0.26
N ARG A 203 -2.35 -6.30 -1.00
CA ARG A 203 -3.03 -5.28 -1.81
C ARG A 203 -2.57 -5.33 -3.26
N TYR A 204 -3.51 -5.57 -4.15
CA TYR A 204 -3.28 -5.81 -5.56
C TYR A 204 -3.81 -4.71 -6.46
N ILE A 205 -4.47 -3.69 -5.87
CA ILE A 205 -5.10 -2.57 -6.56
C ILE A 205 -4.54 -1.27 -6.00
N LEU A 206 -4.25 -0.34 -6.88
CA LEU A 206 -3.99 1.06 -6.54
C LEU A 206 -5.01 1.95 -7.25
N PHE A 207 -5.33 3.08 -6.62
CA PHE A 207 -6.14 4.12 -7.22
C PHE A 207 -5.31 5.38 -7.44
N THR A 208 -5.60 6.08 -8.54
CA THR A 208 -4.97 7.37 -8.87
C THR A 208 -5.95 8.27 -9.61
N ILE A 209 -5.69 9.58 -9.60
CA ILE A 209 -6.52 10.57 -10.27
C ILE A 209 -5.72 11.31 -11.32
N ARG A 210 -6.34 11.50 -12.50
CA ARG A 210 -5.88 12.42 -13.53
C ARG A 210 -7.07 13.22 -14.07
N ASN A 211 -6.93 14.53 -14.15
CA ASN A 211 -7.97 15.42 -14.66
C ASN A 211 -9.36 15.16 -14.03
N LYS A 212 -9.39 14.99 -12.70
CA LYS A 212 -10.57 14.66 -11.90
C LYS A 212 -11.20 13.28 -12.18
N LEU A 213 -10.61 12.48 -13.05
CA LEU A 213 -11.07 11.12 -13.37
C LEU A 213 -10.28 10.11 -12.53
N LEU A 214 -11.00 9.13 -11.97
CA LEU A 214 -10.42 8.04 -11.21
C LEU A 214 -9.92 6.94 -12.15
N TYR A 215 -8.74 6.42 -11.85
CA TYR A 215 -8.14 5.26 -12.50
C TYR A 215 -7.76 4.23 -11.47
N GLN A 216 -7.84 2.97 -11.90
CA GLN A 216 -7.43 1.80 -11.16
C GLN A 216 -6.24 1.15 -11.86
N GLY A 217 -5.16 0.88 -11.12
CA GLY A 217 -4.06 0.04 -11.55
C GLY A 217 -4.08 -1.29 -10.80
N ARG A 218 -3.71 -2.38 -11.48
CA ARG A 218 -3.60 -3.71 -10.85
C ARG A 218 -2.19 -4.25 -10.95
N VAL A 219 -1.80 -4.95 -9.90
CA VAL A 219 -0.60 -5.78 -9.88
C VAL A 219 -0.99 -7.22 -9.54
N HIS A 220 -0.13 -8.16 -9.87
CA HIS A 220 -0.27 -9.54 -9.42
C HIS A 220 1.09 -10.07 -8.96
N HIS A 221 1.10 -10.67 -7.80
CA HIS A 221 2.22 -11.40 -7.21
C HIS A 221 1.69 -12.57 -6.37
N THR A 222 2.56 -13.48 -6.00
CA THR A 222 2.26 -14.50 -4.98
C THR A 222 2.11 -13.83 -3.62
N PRO A 223 1.39 -14.44 -2.66
CA PRO A 223 1.36 -13.94 -1.29
C PRO A 223 2.77 -13.68 -0.75
N TYR A 224 2.92 -12.61 0.04
CA TYR A 224 4.22 -12.27 0.62
C TYR A 224 4.71 -13.36 1.58
N PRO A 225 6.01 -13.77 1.49
CA PRO A 225 6.66 -14.56 2.55
C PRO A 225 6.90 -13.64 3.76
N LEU A 226 5.82 -13.38 4.50
CA LEU A 226 5.76 -12.38 5.54
C LEU A 226 6.32 -12.92 6.85
N GLN A 227 7.04 -12.08 7.60
CA GLN A 227 7.43 -12.34 8.97
C GLN A 227 7.29 -11.06 9.80
N PRO A 228 7.06 -11.16 11.12
CA PRO A 228 7.12 -10.00 12.00
C PRO A 228 8.47 -9.28 11.89
N ALA A 229 8.48 -7.98 12.15
CA ALA A 229 9.71 -7.22 12.26
C ALA A 229 9.66 -6.31 13.49
N ARG A 230 10.80 -6.07 14.11
CA ARG A 230 10.96 -5.12 15.20
C ARG A 230 11.61 -3.85 14.66
N VAL A 231 10.97 -2.71 14.83
CA VAL A 231 11.56 -1.41 14.54
C VAL A 231 12.50 -1.05 15.69
N LEU A 232 13.78 -0.90 15.39
CA LEU A 232 14.83 -0.57 16.37
C LEU A 232 15.01 0.94 16.51
N SER A 233 14.90 1.66 15.38
CA SER A 233 14.86 3.13 15.34
C SER A 233 14.04 3.60 14.17
N LEU A 234 13.37 4.74 14.33
CA LEU A 234 12.53 5.36 13.32
C LEU A 234 12.59 6.88 13.47
N ASP A 235 13.17 7.53 12.47
CA ASP A 235 13.12 8.95 12.26
C ASP A 235 12.58 9.21 10.85
N GLU A 236 11.49 10.00 10.72
CA GLU A 236 10.87 10.23 9.42
C GLU A 236 10.00 11.50 9.42
N THR A 237 9.93 12.14 8.28
CA THR A 237 9.08 13.30 8.00
C THR A 237 8.24 13.10 6.73
N LEU A 238 8.13 11.85 6.23
CA LEU A 238 7.36 11.54 5.03
C LEU A 238 5.86 11.58 5.29
N LEU A 239 5.41 11.21 6.50
CA LEU A 239 4.02 11.33 6.91
C LEU A 239 3.63 12.81 7.01
N ASP A 240 4.44 13.64 7.63
CA ASP A 240 4.21 15.10 7.70
C ASP A 240 4.14 15.72 6.30
N ALA A 241 5.05 15.32 5.41
CA ALA A 241 5.04 15.75 4.01
C ALA A 241 3.79 15.28 3.23
N ALA A 242 3.08 14.28 3.74
CA ALA A 242 1.79 13.81 3.25
C ALA A 242 0.59 14.49 3.95
N GLY A 243 0.84 15.38 4.91
CA GLY A 243 -0.20 16.03 5.72
C GLY A 243 -0.79 15.14 6.79
N ILE A 244 -0.02 14.16 7.27
CA ILE A 244 -0.45 13.17 8.26
C ILE A 244 0.41 13.31 9.52
N ASP A 245 -0.21 13.65 10.64
CA ASP A 245 0.43 13.61 11.94
C ASP A 245 0.72 12.15 12.30
N ARG A 246 2.01 11.80 12.44
CA ARG A 246 2.40 10.44 12.80
C ARG A 246 1.88 10.08 14.19
N PRO A 247 1.15 8.95 14.33
CA PRO A 247 0.74 8.47 15.65
C PRO A 247 1.94 8.20 16.56
N GLU A 248 1.83 8.56 17.83
CA GLU A 248 2.89 8.34 18.84
C GLU A 248 3.01 6.86 19.25
N THR A 249 1.98 6.05 18.97
CA THR A 249 2.00 4.62 19.28
C THR A 249 3.08 3.89 18.47
N PRO A 250 3.75 2.88 19.04
CA PRO A 250 4.67 2.04 18.29
C PRO A 250 4.00 1.45 17.05
N PRO A 251 4.68 1.43 15.90
CA PRO A 251 4.12 0.87 14.68
C PRO A 251 4.03 -0.66 14.72
N LEU A 252 3.08 -1.20 13.98
CA LEU A 252 3.10 -2.58 13.55
C LEU A 252 4.12 -2.72 12.42
N ALA A 253 5.02 -3.69 12.52
CA ALA A 253 6.03 -3.88 11.49
C ALA A 253 6.13 -5.33 11.02
N HIS A 254 6.26 -5.50 9.71
CA HIS A 254 6.46 -6.79 9.05
C HIS A 254 7.51 -6.66 7.97
N PHE A 255 8.18 -7.76 7.68
CA PHE A 255 9.19 -7.85 6.62
C PHE A 255 8.81 -8.96 5.65
N ALA A 256 9.13 -8.74 4.37
CA ALA A 256 9.08 -9.78 3.36
C ALA A 256 10.34 -9.71 2.48
N SER A 257 10.98 -10.85 2.25
CA SER A 257 12.20 -10.93 1.41
C SER A 257 11.93 -10.57 -0.05
N GLY A 258 10.70 -10.79 -0.53
CA GLY A 258 10.28 -10.25 -1.82
C GLY A 258 9.35 -11.15 -2.62
N VAL A 259 8.83 -10.56 -3.70
CA VAL A 259 7.93 -11.18 -4.69
C VAL A 259 8.29 -10.74 -6.10
N ASN A 260 7.83 -11.50 -7.09
CA ASN A 260 7.85 -11.10 -8.50
C ASN A 260 6.48 -10.53 -8.86
N VAL A 261 6.47 -9.42 -9.58
CA VAL A 261 5.26 -8.63 -9.80
C VAL A 261 5.02 -8.41 -11.29
N ASP A 262 3.82 -8.76 -11.74
CA ASP A 262 3.27 -8.35 -13.03
C ASP A 262 2.41 -7.09 -12.81
N VAL A 263 2.63 -6.06 -13.63
CA VAL A 263 1.88 -4.80 -13.61
C VAL A 263 0.98 -4.74 -14.84
N PHE A 264 -0.27 -4.34 -14.64
CA PHE A 264 -1.30 -4.26 -15.67
C PHE A 264 -1.62 -2.82 -16.06
N PRO A 265 -2.24 -2.59 -17.24
CA PRO A 265 -2.61 -1.26 -17.68
C PRO A 265 -3.55 -0.56 -16.69
N LEU A 266 -3.41 0.76 -16.58
CA LEU A 266 -4.41 1.57 -15.87
C LEU A 266 -5.75 1.49 -16.59
N ARG A 267 -6.82 1.39 -15.83
CA ARG A 267 -8.20 1.44 -16.30
C ARG A 267 -8.91 2.62 -15.66
N ARG A 268 -9.69 3.33 -16.44
CA ARG A 268 -10.64 4.31 -15.90
C ARG A 268 -11.77 3.56 -15.17
N VAL A 269 -12.19 4.07 -14.02
CA VAL A 269 -13.28 3.51 -13.20
C VAL A 269 -14.48 4.43 -13.26
#